data_2a7a95122c7094e4616a3cd2661a82f4
#
_entry.id   2a7a95122c7094e4616a3cd2661a82f4
#
_cell.length_a   1.000
_cell.length_b   1.000
_cell.length_c   1.000
_cell.angle_alpha   90.00
_cell.angle_beta   90.00
_cell.angle_gamma   90.00
#
_symmetry.space_group_name_H-M   'P 1'
#
loop_
_entity.id
_entity.type
_entity.pdbx_description
1 polymer ?
#
loop_
_entity_poly.entity_id
_entity_poly.type
_entity_poly.pdbx_seq_one_letter_code
_entity_poly.pdbx_strand_id
1 'polypeptide(L)'
;MMKKLLSVLLAFALLLSFVTPAFAYKGAETANTPAQAEKMHDPAACNITPVVLVRGMDMMGLYIDKDTENERNALNFSIKDLLFMLCKGIYGAVKEKNFDPFAQAVIDYAAKLLDGYAMKENGTSKYNVSVDQYPESAENHPEIWEDYDSEGERGMARACAENLPADHTFFFTYDWRRDPYAVADEIAATVDRAIAKSGHKKVTIVCASMGGIMTVAYLSKYGYSKVDRCLFMSSTMCGAQVASDVLTGKIAIKADEMYNYFSGLLADVTGSNEIVSAMMKTLNFVGVFRLLQKVTDCLIDNYKDDVYERVLIPDFAYMPVLWGLLQPEDYDEAVDFVFGDNASAHADFLAYGERLQKMMANRTALIENMIRDGVKVAVVAHYDRPLAPLYENANFNGDGVLETYQMSGYATVAKYGQTLGDDYVPAKAEYLSPDRCVDLSTALFPEHTYIIKGAPHVAAAYGTEYSRFFLWLLTYDGDFRAGKYEAYPQFMLSGFDQHLSKWES
;
A
#
# COMPACT_ATOMS: atom_id res chain seq x y z
N MET A 1 -25.75 28.22 -4.36
CA MET A 1 -26.13 26.90 -4.87
C MET A 1 -25.05 26.29 -5.75
N MET A 2 -24.63 26.92 -6.87
CA MET A 2 -23.58 26.41 -7.77
C MET A 2 -22.22 26.19 -7.10
N LYS A 3 -21.79 27.07 -6.15
CA LYS A 3 -20.54 26.88 -5.36
C LYS A 3 -20.59 25.68 -4.42
N LYS A 4 -21.76 25.34 -3.84
CA LYS A 4 -21.95 24.14 -3.03
C LYS A 4 -21.94 22.86 -3.88
N LEU A 5 -22.42 22.96 -5.13
CA LEU A 5 -22.42 21.86 -6.10
C LEU A 5 -20.99 21.49 -6.52
N LEU A 6 -20.16 22.49 -6.81
CA LEU A 6 -18.76 22.27 -7.20
C LEU A 6 -17.97 21.61 -6.07
N SER A 7 -18.28 21.96 -4.81
CA SER A 7 -17.63 21.38 -3.63
C SER A 7 -18.01 19.92 -3.41
N VAL A 8 -19.25 19.57 -3.72
CA VAL A 8 -19.72 18.17 -3.67
C VAL A 8 -19.11 17.33 -4.79
N LEU A 9 -18.95 17.88 -5.97
CA LEU A 9 -18.21 17.23 -7.07
C LEU A 9 -16.73 17.01 -6.71
N LEU A 10 -16.13 17.95 -5.98
CA LEU A 10 -14.76 17.81 -5.49
C LEU A 10 -14.65 16.79 -4.33
N ALA A 11 -15.61 16.75 -3.40
CA ALA A 11 -15.64 15.74 -2.33
C ALA A 11 -15.82 14.33 -2.91
N PHE A 12 -16.54 14.23 -4.02
CA PHE A 12 -16.73 12.96 -4.72
C PHE A 12 -15.52 12.56 -5.56
N ALA A 13 -14.81 13.51 -6.15
CA ALA A 13 -13.49 13.28 -6.74
C ALA A 13 -12.48 12.78 -5.68
N LEU A 14 -12.68 13.17 -4.40
CA LEU A 14 -11.95 12.63 -3.26
C LEU A 14 -12.22 11.14 -3.04
N LEU A 15 -13.48 10.74 -2.96
CA LEU A 15 -13.83 9.32 -2.84
C LEU A 15 -13.32 8.50 -4.03
N LEU A 16 -13.30 9.07 -5.24
CA LEU A 16 -12.70 8.46 -6.41
C LEU A 16 -11.17 8.41 -6.35
N SER A 17 -10.50 9.34 -5.66
CA SER A 17 -9.04 9.29 -5.51
C SER A 17 -8.55 8.13 -4.64
N PHE A 18 -9.43 7.50 -3.83
CA PHE A 18 -9.12 6.23 -3.17
C PHE A 18 -9.09 5.04 -4.13
N VAL A 19 -9.80 5.17 -5.23
CA VAL A 19 -9.86 4.16 -6.30
C VAL A 19 -8.71 4.35 -7.30
N THR A 20 -8.04 5.50 -7.29
CA THR A 20 -7.14 5.94 -8.36
C THR A 20 -5.63 6.07 -8.05
N PRO A 21 -5.00 5.40 -7.10
CA PRO A 21 -3.54 5.27 -7.17
C PRO A 21 -3.09 4.55 -8.44
N ALA A 22 -4.03 3.86 -9.14
CA ALA A 22 -3.78 3.08 -10.35
C ALA A 22 -3.91 3.85 -11.68
N PHE A 23 -4.33 5.13 -11.67
CA PHE A 23 -4.67 5.82 -12.94
C PHE A 23 -3.70 6.92 -13.37
N ALA A 24 -2.62 7.16 -12.71
CA ALA A 24 -1.77 8.31 -13.03
C ALA A 24 -0.32 7.95 -13.19
N TYR A 25 0.08 7.46 -14.32
CA TYR A 25 1.32 7.87 -14.96
C TYR A 25 1.45 7.26 -16.36
N LYS A 26 1.42 8.07 -17.41
CA LYS A 26 2.00 7.72 -18.71
C LYS A 26 3.48 8.03 -18.64
N GLY A 27 4.28 7.01 -18.36
CA GLY A 27 5.73 7.09 -18.46
C GLY A 27 6.18 7.50 -19.84
N ALA A 28 7.25 8.26 -19.92
CA ALA A 28 7.92 8.59 -21.18
C ALA A 28 8.39 7.28 -21.84
N GLU A 29 8.05 7.08 -23.11
CA GLU A 29 8.58 6.00 -23.93
C GLU A 29 10.12 6.03 -23.89
N THR A 30 10.72 5.11 -23.15
CA THR A 30 12.16 4.87 -23.27
C THR A 30 12.39 3.87 -24.39
N ALA A 31 12.74 4.41 -25.56
CA ALA A 31 13.29 3.61 -26.64
C ALA A 31 14.59 2.95 -26.19
N ASN A 32 14.63 1.65 -26.27
CA ASN A 32 15.71 0.72 -26.56
C ASN A 32 15.53 -0.57 -25.74
N THR A 33 14.85 -1.53 -26.35
CA THR A 33 14.87 -2.93 -25.89
C THR A 33 16.20 -3.54 -26.30
N PRO A 34 17.08 -3.97 -25.38
CA PRO A 34 18.18 -4.84 -25.74
C PRO A 34 17.60 -6.19 -26.15
N ALA A 35 18.08 -6.74 -27.26
CA ALA A 35 17.74 -8.08 -27.69
C ALA A 35 17.94 -9.08 -26.52
N GLN A 36 16.90 -9.86 -26.19
CA GLN A 36 16.97 -10.97 -25.27
C GLN A 36 17.99 -11.98 -25.80
N ALA A 37 19.20 -11.99 -25.24
CA ALA A 37 20.08 -13.13 -25.36
C ALA A 37 19.43 -14.26 -24.53
N GLU A 38 19.24 -15.44 -25.08
CA GLU A 38 18.89 -16.63 -24.32
C GLU A 38 19.88 -16.79 -23.17
N LYS A 39 19.48 -16.41 -21.97
CA LYS A 39 20.29 -16.54 -20.76
C LYS A 39 20.21 -18.00 -20.32
N MET A 40 21.12 -18.85 -20.83
CA MET A 40 21.30 -20.19 -20.28
C MET A 40 21.70 -20.07 -18.81
N HIS A 41 20.89 -20.64 -17.95
CA HIS A 41 21.13 -20.66 -16.50
C HIS A 41 21.81 -21.96 -16.08
N ASP A 42 22.99 -21.85 -15.45
CA ASP A 42 23.63 -22.94 -14.72
C ASP A 42 23.46 -22.70 -13.21
N PRO A 43 22.58 -23.45 -12.50
CA PRO A 43 22.33 -23.28 -11.07
C PRO A 43 23.58 -23.41 -10.21
N ALA A 44 24.56 -24.18 -10.64
CA ALA A 44 25.82 -24.42 -9.91
C ALA A 44 26.76 -23.20 -9.96
N ALA A 45 26.63 -22.37 -10.99
CA ALA A 45 27.45 -21.18 -11.21
C ALA A 45 26.69 -19.85 -10.89
N CYS A 46 25.38 -19.92 -10.66
CA CYS A 46 24.55 -18.76 -10.40
C CYS A 46 24.51 -18.41 -8.91
N ASN A 47 24.88 -17.19 -8.57
CA ASN A 47 24.81 -16.67 -7.21
C ASN A 47 23.51 -15.89 -6.90
N ILE A 48 22.58 -15.79 -7.88
CA ILE A 48 21.34 -15.04 -7.76
C ILE A 48 20.21 -16.04 -7.48
N THR A 49 19.61 -15.97 -6.29
CA THR A 49 18.45 -16.79 -5.95
C THR A 49 17.20 -16.32 -6.68
N PRO A 50 16.27 -17.25 -7.03
CA PRO A 50 15.01 -16.83 -7.65
C PRO A 50 14.22 -15.94 -6.74
N VAL A 51 13.52 -14.97 -7.32
CA VAL A 51 12.76 -13.92 -6.64
C VAL A 51 11.29 -14.30 -6.64
N VAL A 52 10.67 -14.31 -5.45
CA VAL A 52 9.22 -14.39 -5.27
C VAL A 52 8.74 -13.00 -4.89
N LEU A 53 8.05 -12.35 -5.82
CA LEU A 53 7.43 -11.03 -5.62
C LEU A 53 6.03 -11.20 -5.05
N VAL A 54 5.86 -10.92 -3.77
CA VAL A 54 4.58 -10.91 -3.07
C VAL A 54 3.98 -9.52 -3.17
N ARG A 55 3.00 -9.36 -4.07
CA ARG A 55 2.39 -8.05 -4.37
C ARG A 55 1.59 -7.50 -3.20
N GLY A 56 1.26 -6.22 -3.26
CA GLY A 56 0.34 -5.53 -2.35
C GLY A 56 -1.14 -5.76 -2.68
N MET A 57 -1.97 -4.91 -2.11
CA MET A 57 -3.40 -4.86 -2.40
C MET A 57 -3.64 -4.38 -3.84
N ASP A 58 -4.40 -5.16 -4.60
CA ASP A 58 -4.89 -4.75 -5.92
C ASP A 58 -6.42 -4.72 -5.93
N MET A 59 -6.96 -3.52 -5.78
CA MET A 59 -8.42 -3.34 -5.76
C MET A 59 -9.05 -3.70 -7.11
N MET A 60 -8.35 -3.48 -8.22
CA MET A 60 -8.86 -3.78 -9.56
C MET A 60 -8.62 -5.23 -10.00
N GLY A 61 -7.78 -5.97 -9.30
CA GLY A 61 -7.39 -7.34 -9.64
C GLY A 61 -8.25 -8.44 -9.00
N LEU A 62 -9.41 -8.11 -8.42
CA LEU A 62 -10.36 -9.09 -7.92
C LEU A 62 -11.55 -9.20 -8.88
N TYR A 63 -11.82 -10.42 -9.35
CA TYR A 63 -12.90 -10.72 -10.28
C TYR A 63 -13.92 -11.65 -9.63
N ILE A 64 -15.19 -11.33 -9.78
CA ILE A 64 -16.31 -12.20 -9.40
C ILE A 64 -16.70 -13.03 -10.60
N ASP A 65 -16.88 -14.35 -10.40
CA ASP A 65 -17.26 -15.33 -11.43
C ASP A 65 -16.35 -15.28 -12.67
N LYS A 66 -15.04 -15.15 -12.43
CA LYS A 66 -14.01 -15.06 -13.45
C LYS A 66 -14.13 -16.20 -14.48
N ASP A 67 -13.82 -15.89 -15.73
CA ASP A 67 -13.89 -16.79 -16.89
C ASP A 67 -15.30 -17.34 -17.20
N THR A 68 -16.34 -16.64 -16.72
CA THR A 68 -17.75 -16.95 -17.05
C THR A 68 -18.43 -15.77 -17.74
N GLU A 69 -19.63 -16.00 -18.29
CA GLU A 69 -20.47 -14.92 -18.87
C GLU A 69 -20.91 -13.87 -17.85
N ASN A 70 -20.79 -14.16 -16.54
CA ASN A 70 -21.14 -13.27 -15.44
C ASN A 70 -19.92 -12.59 -14.82
N GLU A 71 -18.75 -12.70 -15.45
CA GLU A 71 -17.53 -12.07 -14.94
C GLU A 71 -17.70 -10.57 -14.78
N ARG A 72 -17.30 -10.09 -13.61
CA ARG A 72 -17.22 -8.65 -13.31
C ARG A 72 -16.10 -8.36 -12.32
N ASN A 73 -15.58 -7.14 -12.38
CA ASN A 73 -14.66 -6.68 -11.34
C ASN A 73 -15.38 -6.59 -9.98
N ALA A 74 -14.70 -6.92 -8.89
CA ALA A 74 -15.25 -6.78 -7.53
C ALA A 74 -15.51 -5.31 -7.18
N LEU A 75 -14.69 -4.38 -7.66
CA LEU A 75 -14.99 -2.96 -7.62
C LEU A 75 -16.03 -2.63 -8.69
N ASN A 76 -17.26 -2.42 -8.27
CA ASN A 76 -18.39 -2.17 -9.20
C ASN A 76 -18.44 -0.70 -9.65
N PHE A 77 -17.35 -0.22 -10.26
CA PHE A 77 -17.26 1.16 -10.73
C PHE A 77 -17.99 1.37 -12.05
N SER A 78 -18.87 2.37 -12.09
CA SER A 78 -19.58 2.80 -13.29
C SER A 78 -19.74 4.31 -13.31
N ILE A 79 -19.17 4.97 -14.33
CA ILE A 79 -19.35 6.42 -14.56
C ILE A 79 -20.84 6.78 -14.68
N LYS A 80 -21.65 5.92 -15.30
CA LYS A 80 -23.09 6.13 -15.44
C LYS A 80 -23.78 6.16 -14.09
N ASP A 81 -23.47 5.21 -13.21
CA ASP A 81 -24.05 5.14 -11.86
C ASP A 81 -23.61 6.31 -11.00
N LEU A 82 -22.35 6.72 -11.13
CA LEU A 82 -21.79 7.90 -10.49
C LEU A 82 -22.57 9.17 -10.89
N LEU A 83 -22.72 9.40 -12.19
CA LEU A 83 -23.47 10.57 -12.69
C LEU A 83 -24.94 10.52 -12.27
N PHE A 84 -25.56 9.34 -12.29
CA PHE A 84 -26.93 9.14 -11.84
C PHE A 84 -27.08 9.49 -10.34
N MET A 85 -26.16 9.01 -9.50
CA MET A 85 -26.14 9.31 -8.08
C MET A 85 -26.00 10.82 -7.83
N LEU A 86 -25.06 11.49 -8.52
CA LEU A 86 -24.87 12.93 -8.41
C LEU A 86 -26.16 13.69 -8.79
N CYS A 87 -26.77 13.36 -9.93
CA CYS A 87 -28.00 14.00 -10.38
C CYS A 87 -29.17 13.76 -9.39
N LYS A 88 -29.35 12.52 -8.92
CA LYS A 88 -30.39 12.14 -7.96
C LYS A 88 -30.22 12.87 -6.63
N GLY A 89 -29.00 12.83 -6.08
CA GLY A 89 -28.69 13.45 -4.81
C GLY A 89 -28.86 14.95 -4.83
N ILE A 90 -28.36 15.62 -5.87
CA ILE A 90 -28.48 17.07 -6.05
C ILE A 90 -29.95 17.49 -6.22
N TYR A 91 -30.69 16.78 -7.08
CA TYR A 91 -32.11 17.06 -7.29
C TYR A 91 -32.89 16.93 -5.98
N GLY A 92 -32.66 15.84 -5.22
CA GLY A 92 -33.28 15.61 -3.93
C GLY A 92 -32.96 16.72 -2.93
N ALA A 93 -31.69 17.07 -2.77
CA ALA A 93 -31.23 18.12 -1.85
C ALA A 93 -31.83 19.50 -2.18
N VAL A 94 -31.99 19.82 -3.46
CA VAL A 94 -32.63 21.08 -3.90
C VAL A 94 -34.13 21.05 -3.62
N LYS A 95 -34.80 19.93 -3.93
CA LYS A 95 -36.24 19.76 -3.73
C LYS A 95 -36.64 19.82 -2.25
N GLU A 96 -35.93 19.12 -1.42
CA GLU A 96 -36.22 18.99 0.01
C GLU A 96 -35.58 20.10 0.85
N LYS A 97 -34.72 20.93 0.25
CA LYS A 97 -33.99 22.03 0.89
C LYS A 97 -33.11 21.59 2.06
N ASN A 98 -32.69 20.33 2.08
CA ASN A 98 -31.76 19.76 3.04
C ASN A 98 -30.72 18.91 2.32
N PHE A 99 -29.72 18.41 3.07
CA PHE A 99 -28.60 17.64 2.51
C PHE A 99 -28.84 16.12 2.53
N ASP A 100 -29.85 15.65 3.24
CA ASP A 100 -30.10 14.22 3.50
C ASP A 100 -30.20 13.38 2.19
N PRO A 101 -30.98 13.79 1.16
CA PRO A 101 -31.09 12.98 -0.05
C PRO A 101 -29.74 12.81 -0.79
N PHE A 102 -28.86 13.80 -0.66
CA PHE A 102 -27.53 13.73 -1.23
C PHE A 102 -26.64 12.78 -0.45
N ALA A 103 -26.60 12.88 0.89
CA ALA A 103 -25.85 12.01 1.77
C ALA A 103 -26.27 10.54 1.55
N GLN A 104 -27.58 10.28 1.55
CA GLN A 104 -28.09 8.93 1.30
C GLN A 104 -27.72 8.39 -0.08
N ALA A 105 -27.76 9.24 -1.13
CA ALA A 105 -27.34 8.82 -2.46
C ALA A 105 -25.85 8.47 -2.54
N VAL A 106 -24.99 9.18 -1.79
CA VAL A 106 -23.55 8.89 -1.69
C VAL A 106 -23.33 7.54 -0.96
N ILE A 107 -24.00 7.32 0.15
CA ILE A 107 -23.90 6.06 0.93
C ILE A 107 -24.40 4.88 0.10
N ASP A 108 -25.57 4.99 -0.57
CA ASP A 108 -26.11 3.98 -1.48
C ASP A 108 -25.11 3.61 -2.59
N TYR A 109 -24.45 4.63 -3.15
CA TYR A 109 -23.46 4.40 -4.20
C TYR A 109 -22.19 3.74 -3.66
N ALA A 110 -21.68 4.18 -2.52
CA ALA A 110 -20.50 3.58 -1.88
C ALA A 110 -20.74 2.11 -1.54
N ALA A 111 -21.89 1.78 -0.93
CA ALA A 111 -22.27 0.40 -0.64
C ALA A 111 -22.34 -0.45 -1.92
N LYS A 112 -22.92 0.07 -3.01
CA LYS A 112 -22.97 -0.63 -4.29
C LYS A 112 -21.59 -0.80 -4.94
N LEU A 113 -20.73 0.21 -4.83
CA LEU A 113 -19.38 0.22 -5.39
C LEU A 113 -18.50 -0.85 -4.75
N LEU A 114 -18.61 -1.01 -3.43
CA LEU A 114 -17.72 -1.85 -2.61
C LEU A 114 -18.29 -3.24 -2.29
N ASP A 115 -19.58 -3.51 -2.53
CA ASP A 115 -20.25 -4.78 -2.21
C ASP A 115 -19.49 -6.03 -2.69
N GLY A 116 -18.78 -5.92 -3.83
CA GLY A 116 -17.97 -7.04 -4.32
C GLY A 116 -16.79 -7.42 -3.44
N TYR A 117 -16.39 -6.54 -2.52
CA TYR A 117 -15.36 -6.84 -1.53
C TYR A 117 -15.92 -7.49 -0.25
N ALA A 118 -17.23 -7.53 -0.08
CA ALA A 118 -17.87 -8.01 1.15
C ALA A 118 -17.43 -9.44 1.48
N MET A 119 -17.17 -9.65 2.77
CA MET A 119 -16.89 -10.95 3.35
C MET A 119 -18.07 -11.40 4.20
N LYS A 120 -18.21 -12.70 4.40
CA LYS A 120 -19.16 -13.27 5.37
C LYS A 120 -18.61 -13.11 6.79
N GLU A 121 -19.46 -13.21 7.78
CA GLU A 121 -19.11 -13.12 9.20
C GLU A 121 -18.03 -14.13 9.66
N ASN A 122 -17.83 -15.19 8.91
CA ASN A 122 -16.77 -16.17 9.15
C ASN A 122 -15.44 -15.86 8.42
N GLY A 123 -15.28 -14.69 7.83
CA GLY A 123 -14.07 -14.28 7.13
C GLY A 123 -13.86 -14.91 5.75
N THR A 124 -14.88 -15.55 5.17
CA THR A 124 -14.83 -16.06 3.79
C THR A 124 -15.52 -15.12 2.82
N SER A 125 -15.13 -15.14 1.55
CA SER A 125 -15.72 -14.25 0.54
C SER A 125 -17.25 -14.48 0.40
N LYS A 126 -17.99 -13.37 0.27
CA LYS A 126 -19.43 -13.40 -0.02
C LYS A 126 -19.70 -13.93 -1.45
N TYR A 127 -18.81 -13.63 -2.37
CA TYR A 127 -18.88 -13.98 -3.80
C TYR A 127 -17.82 -15.01 -4.17
N ASN A 128 -17.96 -15.62 -5.34
CA ASN A 128 -16.94 -16.45 -5.96
C ASN A 128 -15.87 -15.55 -6.58
N VAL A 129 -14.84 -15.19 -5.79
CA VAL A 129 -13.80 -14.24 -6.17
C VAL A 129 -12.52 -14.97 -6.56
N SER A 130 -11.91 -14.51 -7.64
CA SER A 130 -10.63 -14.99 -8.16
C SER A 130 -9.72 -13.81 -8.52
N VAL A 131 -8.43 -14.10 -8.67
CA VAL A 131 -7.39 -13.19 -9.17
C VAL A 131 -6.70 -13.80 -10.38
N ASP A 132 -6.02 -12.99 -11.18
CA ASP A 132 -5.12 -13.51 -12.20
C ASP A 132 -3.99 -14.31 -11.55
N GLN A 133 -3.67 -15.47 -12.12
CA GLN A 133 -2.65 -16.38 -11.61
C GLN A 133 -1.52 -16.53 -12.61
N TYR A 134 -0.30 -16.45 -12.14
CA TYR A 134 0.91 -16.59 -12.95
C TYR A 134 1.73 -17.80 -12.44
N PRO A 135 1.39 -19.04 -12.88
CA PRO A 135 1.95 -20.25 -12.30
C PRO A 135 3.40 -20.52 -12.73
N GLU A 136 3.86 -19.90 -13.80
CA GLU A 136 5.24 -20.00 -14.28
C GLU A 136 6.06 -18.76 -13.91
N SER A 137 7.31 -18.70 -14.36
CA SER A 137 8.13 -17.52 -14.17
C SER A 137 7.63 -16.33 -15.01
N ALA A 138 7.85 -15.13 -14.53
CA ALA A 138 7.28 -13.91 -15.11
C ALA A 138 7.74 -13.64 -16.56
N GLU A 139 8.88 -14.21 -16.99
CA GLU A 139 9.35 -14.16 -18.36
C GLU A 139 8.36 -14.80 -19.35
N ASN A 140 7.53 -15.73 -18.88
CA ASN A 140 6.49 -16.39 -19.67
C ASN A 140 5.12 -15.69 -19.55
N HIS A 141 5.04 -14.59 -18.80
CA HIS A 141 3.83 -13.84 -18.49
C HIS A 141 4.01 -12.33 -18.76
N PRO A 142 4.33 -11.91 -20.02
CA PRO A 142 4.53 -10.48 -20.32
C PRO A 142 3.29 -9.64 -20.06
N GLU A 143 2.09 -10.23 -20.04
CA GLU A 143 0.83 -9.58 -19.67
C GLU A 143 0.85 -8.97 -18.26
N ILE A 144 1.78 -9.37 -17.39
CA ILE A 144 1.97 -8.75 -16.07
C ILE A 144 2.26 -7.25 -16.20
N TRP A 145 2.93 -6.82 -17.27
CA TRP A 145 3.34 -5.43 -17.48
C TRP A 145 2.99 -4.85 -18.86
N GLU A 146 2.56 -5.65 -19.85
CA GLU A 146 2.27 -5.13 -21.20
C GLU A 146 0.98 -4.32 -21.26
N ASP A 147 -0.07 -4.75 -20.52
CA ASP A 147 -1.36 -4.09 -20.47
C ASP A 147 -1.45 -2.99 -19.39
N TYR A 148 -0.37 -2.80 -18.63
CA TYR A 148 -0.31 -1.85 -17.51
C TYR A 148 0.99 -1.07 -17.58
N ASP A 149 0.97 0.17 -17.12
CA ASP A 149 2.18 0.92 -16.91
C ASP A 149 3.16 0.12 -16.03
N SER A 150 4.43 0.02 -16.44
CA SER A 150 5.46 -0.80 -15.77
C SER A 150 5.90 -0.19 -14.43
N GLU A 151 4.95 0.13 -13.57
CA GLU A 151 5.13 0.77 -12.27
C GLU A 151 4.82 -0.19 -11.11
N GLY A 152 5.20 0.23 -9.93
CA GLY A 152 4.98 -0.55 -8.72
C GLY A 152 5.53 -1.96 -8.82
N GLU A 153 4.79 -2.93 -8.31
CA GLU A 153 5.17 -4.35 -8.32
C GLU A 153 5.30 -4.92 -9.73
N ARG A 154 4.56 -4.40 -10.70
CA ARG A 154 4.65 -4.82 -12.11
C ARG A 154 5.95 -4.33 -12.74
N GLY A 155 6.38 -3.12 -12.42
CA GLY A 155 7.70 -2.60 -12.78
C GLY A 155 8.84 -3.39 -12.15
N MET A 156 8.71 -3.82 -10.90
CA MET A 156 9.65 -4.72 -10.24
C MET A 156 9.72 -6.08 -10.94
N ALA A 157 8.57 -6.67 -11.28
CA ALA A 157 8.51 -7.95 -11.99
C ALA A 157 9.20 -7.87 -13.35
N ARG A 158 8.96 -6.80 -14.12
CA ARG A 158 9.63 -6.55 -15.38
C ARG A 158 11.14 -6.38 -15.20
N ALA A 159 11.56 -5.55 -14.23
CA ALA A 159 12.97 -5.34 -13.94
C ALA A 159 13.70 -6.66 -13.61
N CYS A 160 13.07 -7.53 -12.82
CA CYS A 160 13.59 -8.86 -12.53
C CYS A 160 13.64 -9.73 -13.80
N ALA A 161 12.53 -9.89 -14.52
CA ALA A 161 12.43 -10.76 -15.68
C ALA A 161 13.44 -10.40 -16.78
N GLU A 162 13.72 -9.10 -16.97
CA GLU A 162 14.66 -8.65 -17.99
C GLU A 162 16.14 -8.67 -17.55
N ASN A 163 16.43 -8.67 -16.24
CA ASN A 163 17.80 -8.54 -15.72
C ASN A 163 18.31 -9.76 -14.94
N LEU A 164 17.44 -10.66 -14.48
CA LEU A 164 17.82 -11.88 -13.79
C LEU A 164 17.88 -13.07 -14.77
N PRO A 165 18.48 -14.22 -14.39
CA PRO A 165 18.46 -15.41 -15.19
C PRO A 165 17.03 -15.92 -15.45
N ALA A 166 16.82 -16.65 -16.53
CA ALA A 166 15.53 -17.29 -16.81
C ALA A 166 15.06 -18.18 -15.64
N ASP A 167 13.74 -18.30 -15.47
CA ASP A 167 13.10 -19.04 -14.38
C ASP A 167 13.43 -18.49 -12.96
N HIS A 168 13.81 -17.21 -12.86
CA HIS A 168 14.17 -16.58 -11.58
C HIS A 168 13.16 -15.57 -11.07
N THR A 169 12.08 -15.27 -11.79
CA THR A 169 11.10 -14.27 -11.37
C THR A 169 9.72 -14.89 -11.24
N PHE A 170 9.15 -14.87 -10.04
CA PHE A 170 7.81 -15.40 -9.76
C PHE A 170 6.94 -14.30 -9.17
N PHE A 171 5.91 -13.90 -9.92
CA PHE A 171 4.97 -12.86 -9.50
C PHE A 171 3.77 -13.50 -8.82
N PHE A 172 3.68 -13.32 -7.49
CA PHE A 172 2.64 -13.96 -6.68
C PHE A 172 1.48 -13.00 -6.45
N THR A 173 0.30 -13.42 -6.90
CA THR A 173 -0.99 -12.74 -6.75
C THR A 173 -1.92 -13.54 -5.86
N TYR A 174 -2.80 -12.85 -5.15
CA TYR A 174 -3.71 -13.47 -4.18
C TYR A 174 -4.92 -12.56 -3.91
N ASP A 175 -6.00 -13.14 -3.39
CA ASP A 175 -7.10 -12.36 -2.84
C ASP A 175 -6.65 -11.73 -1.50
N TRP A 176 -6.40 -10.44 -1.54
CA TRP A 176 -5.79 -9.66 -0.46
C TRP A 176 -6.66 -9.53 0.79
N ARG A 177 -7.96 -9.85 0.71
CA ARG A 177 -8.90 -9.76 1.84
C ARG A 177 -8.77 -10.91 2.83
N ARG A 178 -8.18 -12.03 2.39
CA ARG A 178 -8.13 -13.31 3.07
C ARG A 178 -7.20 -13.32 4.30
N ASP A 179 -7.33 -14.39 5.06
CA ASP A 179 -6.43 -14.70 6.17
C ASP A 179 -4.97 -14.83 5.69
N PRO A 180 -4.04 -14.01 6.20
CA PRO A 180 -2.62 -14.09 5.86
C PRO A 180 -2.00 -15.47 6.03
N TYR A 181 -2.46 -16.28 6.99
CA TYR A 181 -1.96 -17.66 7.16
C TYR A 181 -2.44 -18.62 6.07
N ALA A 182 -3.61 -18.39 5.49
CA ALA A 182 -4.06 -19.13 4.32
C ALA A 182 -3.27 -18.73 3.06
N VAL A 183 -3.00 -17.44 2.88
CA VAL A 183 -2.14 -16.91 1.81
C VAL A 183 -0.70 -17.41 1.97
N ALA A 184 -0.21 -17.59 3.20
CA ALA A 184 1.12 -18.14 3.47
C ALA A 184 1.32 -19.56 2.88
N ASP A 185 0.26 -20.38 2.79
CA ASP A 185 0.34 -21.70 2.14
C ASP A 185 0.59 -21.58 0.64
N GLU A 186 -0.02 -20.60 0.01
CA GLU A 186 0.14 -20.30 -1.42
C GLU A 186 1.52 -19.71 -1.73
N ILE A 187 2.03 -18.84 -0.82
CA ILE A 187 3.43 -18.35 -0.89
C ILE A 187 4.40 -19.53 -0.77
N ALA A 188 4.18 -20.44 0.18
CA ALA A 188 5.04 -21.62 0.34
C ALA A 188 5.08 -22.50 -0.93
N ALA A 189 3.93 -22.74 -1.55
CA ALA A 189 3.83 -23.45 -2.81
C ALA A 189 4.58 -22.72 -3.95
N THR A 190 4.53 -21.39 -3.97
CA THR A 190 5.26 -20.58 -4.96
C THR A 190 6.76 -20.62 -4.73
N VAL A 191 7.21 -20.53 -3.46
CA VAL A 191 8.62 -20.71 -3.07
C VAL A 191 9.13 -22.09 -3.53
N ASP A 192 8.35 -23.14 -3.32
CA ASP A 192 8.75 -24.50 -3.75
C ASP A 192 8.81 -24.64 -5.26
N ARG A 193 7.88 -24.01 -6.01
CA ARG A 193 7.97 -23.95 -7.49
C ARG A 193 9.20 -23.19 -7.95
N ALA A 194 9.50 -22.04 -7.34
CA ALA A 194 10.67 -21.24 -7.69
C ALA A 194 11.98 -22.00 -7.47
N ILE A 195 12.11 -22.71 -6.35
CA ILE A 195 13.25 -23.59 -6.05
C ILE A 195 13.35 -24.72 -7.07
N ALA A 196 12.23 -25.39 -7.38
CA ALA A 196 12.22 -26.51 -8.30
C ALA A 196 12.57 -26.11 -9.75
N LYS A 197 12.08 -24.94 -10.20
CA LYS A 197 12.32 -24.43 -11.56
C LYS A 197 13.74 -23.92 -11.73
N SER A 198 14.24 -23.12 -10.79
CA SER A 198 15.58 -22.52 -10.87
C SER A 198 16.72 -23.46 -10.48
N GLY A 199 16.43 -24.57 -9.79
CA GLY A 199 17.45 -25.49 -9.24
C GLY A 199 18.18 -24.98 -8.01
N HIS A 200 17.83 -23.81 -7.48
CA HIS A 200 18.38 -23.26 -6.25
C HIS A 200 17.79 -23.93 -5.00
N LYS A 201 18.39 -23.70 -3.83
CA LYS A 201 17.90 -24.21 -2.54
C LYS A 201 17.12 -23.18 -1.73
N LYS A 202 17.26 -21.91 -2.09
CA LYS A 202 16.66 -20.77 -1.41
C LYS A 202 16.09 -19.78 -2.43
N VAL A 203 15.26 -18.87 -1.95
CA VAL A 203 14.66 -17.79 -2.72
C VAL A 203 14.99 -16.44 -2.08
N THR A 204 14.88 -15.39 -2.86
CA THR A 204 14.67 -14.02 -2.37
C THR A 204 13.18 -13.74 -2.31
N ILE A 205 12.65 -13.32 -1.17
CA ILE A 205 11.29 -12.81 -1.06
C ILE A 205 11.33 -11.27 -1.13
N VAL A 206 10.57 -10.71 -2.05
CA VAL A 206 10.30 -9.28 -2.10
C VAL A 206 8.82 -9.09 -1.81
N CYS A 207 8.50 -8.35 -0.76
CA CYS A 207 7.11 -8.02 -0.45
C CYS A 207 6.88 -6.52 -0.53
N ALA A 208 5.84 -6.14 -1.24
CA ALA A 208 5.43 -4.76 -1.39
C ALA A 208 4.11 -4.50 -0.68
N SER A 209 3.95 -3.30 -0.09
CA SER A 209 2.68 -2.88 0.48
C SER A 209 2.08 -3.95 1.42
N MET A 210 0.82 -4.33 1.24
CA MET A 210 0.13 -5.40 1.99
C MET A 210 0.81 -6.77 1.90
N GLY A 211 1.65 -7.02 0.89
CA GLY A 211 2.48 -8.21 0.80
C GLY A 211 3.40 -8.42 2.01
N GLY A 212 3.66 -7.35 2.77
CA GLY A 212 4.45 -7.40 4.00
C GLY A 212 3.84 -8.30 5.07
N ILE A 213 2.59 -8.11 5.43
CA ILE A 213 1.91 -8.95 6.43
C ILE A 213 1.76 -10.39 5.95
N MET A 214 1.53 -10.61 4.63
CA MET A 214 1.46 -11.95 4.04
C MET A 214 2.80 -12.68 4.15
N THR A 215 3.90 -11.96 3.93
CA THR A 215 5.26 -12.49 4.07
C THR A 215 5.59 -12.80 5.54
N VAL A 216 5.21 -11.93 6.48
CA VAL A 216 5.37 -12.19 7.93
C VAL A 216 4.59 -13.45 8.33
N ALA A 217 3.39 -13.67 7.79
CA ALA A 217 2.61 -14.89 8.02
C ALA A 217 3.30 -16.15 7.46
N TYR A 218 3.86 -16.06 6.25
CA TYR A 218 4.67 -17.15 5.67
C TYR A 218 5.87 -17.48 6.55
N LEU A 219 6.67 -16.47 6.92
CA LEU A 219 7.85 -16.66 7.76
C LEU A 219 7.50 -17.23 9.14
N SER A 220 6.38 -16.80 9.72
CA SER A 220 5.89 -17.30 11.01
C SER A 220 5.46 -18.76 10.95
N LYS A 221 4.86 -19.19 9.83
CA LYS A 221 4.31 -20.54 9.66
C LYS A 221 5.35 -21.55 9.20
N TYR A 222 6.20 -21.17 8.25
CA TYR A 222 7.13 -22.06 7.56
C TYR A 222 8.60 -21.84 7.91
N GLY A 223 8.90 -20.78 8.66
CA GLY A 223 10.27 -20.35 8.94
C GLY A 223 10.98 -19.79 7.71
N TYR A 224 12.28 -19.58 7.83
CA TYR A 224 13.08 -18.91 6.81
C TYR A 224 14.23 -19.77 6.26
N SER A 225 14.21 -21.08 6.46
CA SER A 225 15.27 -21.97 5.99
C SER A 225 15.45 -21.96 4.46
N LYS A 226 14.37 -21.67 3.72
CA LYS A 226 14.34 -21.53 2.26
C LYS A 226 14.55 -20.09 1.79
N VAL A 227 14.86 -19.13 2.69
CA VAL A 227 15.00 -17.72 2.35
C VAL A 227 16.48 -17.31 2.41
N ASP A 228 16.98 -16.70 1.34
CA ASP A 228 18.30 -16.07 1.27
C ASP A 228 18.22 -14.58 1.59
N ARG A 229 17.22 -13.91 1.02
CA ARG A 229 16.96 -12.48 1.21
C ARG A 229 15.47 -12.23 1.45
N CYS A 230 15.16 -11.20 2.23
CA CYS A 230 13.81 -10.71 2.44
C CYS A 230 13.80 -9.18 2.36
N LEU A 231 13.16 -8.64 1.33
CA LEU A 231 13.08 -7.21 1.06
C LEU A 231 11.67 -6.70 1.31
N PHE A 232 11.52 -5.79 2.27
CA PHE A 232 10.26 -5.12 2.62
C PHE A 232 10.21 -3.76 1.92
N MET A 233 9.47 -3.66 0.80
CA MET A 233 9.39 -2.47 -0.05
C MET A 233 8.07 -1.73 0.20
N SER A 234 8.08 -0.53 0.76
CA SER A 234 6.85 0.21 1.12
C SER A 234 5.81 -0.70 1.82
N SER A 235 6.23 -1.42 2.85
CA SER A 235 5.56 -2.63 3.31
C SER A 235 4.78 -2.42 4.60
N THR A 236 3.66 -3.13 4.76
CA THR A 236 2.85 -3.21 5.98
C THR A 236 3.41 -4.19 7.02
N MET A 237 4.71 -4.40 7.05
CA MET A 237 5.37 -5.27 8.02
C MET A 237 4.99 -4.91 9.48
N CYS A 238 4.72 -3.65 9.75
CA CYS A 238 4.31 -3.15 11.06
C CYS A 238 2.85 -2.66 11.12
N GLY A 239 1.99 -3.20 10.25
CA GLY A 239 0.59 -2.80 10.18
C GLY A 239 0.36 -1.54 9.35
N ALA A 240 -0.82 -0.95 9.48
CA ALA A 240 -1.22 0.27 8.79
C ALA A 240 -2.24 1.05 9.64
N GLN A 241 -2.00 2.34 9.89
CA GLN A 241 -2.88 3.18 10.71
C GLN A 241 -4.31 3.25 10.17
N VAL A 242 -4.46 3.23 8.84
CA VAL A 242 -5.79 3.24 8.21
C VAL A 242 -6.68 2.06 8.66
N ALA A 243 -6.11 0.88 8.89
CA ALA A 243 -6.86 -0.25 9.37
C ALA A 243 -7.36 -0.02 10.82
N SER A 244 -6.49 0.54 11.68
CA SER A 244 -6.84 0.94 13.03
C SER A 244 -7.98 1.97 13.04
N ASP A 245 -7.85 3.07 12.31
CA ASP A 245 -8.83 4.14 12.32
C ASP A 245 -10.18 3.69 11.74
N VAL A 246 -10.18 2.86 10.69
CA VAL A 246 -11.41 2.29 10.13
C VAL A 246 -12.11 1.39 11.13
N LEU A 247 -11.38 0.47 11.77
CA LEU A 247 -11.99 -0.53 12.66
C LEU A 247 -12.27 -0.01 14.08
N THR A 248 -11.73 1.14 14.46
CA THR A 248 -12.05 1.83 15.73
C THR A 248 -13.02 3.01 15.57
N GLY A 249 -13.55 3.22 14.36
CA GLY A 249 -14.49 4.31 14.13
C GLY A 249 -13.87 5.71 14.12
N LYS A 250 -12.56 5.84 13.95
CA LYS A 250 -11.81 7.11 14.01
C LYS A 250 -11.56 7.71 12.62
N ILE A 251 -12.53 7.58 11.70
CA ILE A 251 -12.45 8.23 10.40
C ILE A 251 -12.69 9.72 10.58
N ALA A 252 -11.77 10.53 10.07
CA ALA A 252 -11.88 11.98 10.04
C ALA A 252 -11.32 12.53 8.74
N ILE A 253 -11.84 13.65 8.27
CA ILE A 253 -11.34 14.33 7.08
C ILE A 253 -10.90 15.74 7.49
N LYS A 254 -9.64 16.10 7.20
CA LYS A 254 -9.05 17.38 7.61
C LYS A 254 -8.75 18.26 6.40
N ALA A 255 -9.29 19.50 6.40
CA ALA A 255 -9.21 20.42 5.25
C ALA A 255 -7.77 20.75 4.83
N ASP A 256 -6.90 20.98 5.79
CA ASP A 256 -5.50 21.33 5.52
C ASP A 256 -4.75 20.15 4.90
N GLU A 257 -5.02 18.94 5.37
CA GLU A 257 -4.45 17.72 4.81
C GLU A 257 -5.05 17.38 3.44
N MET A 258 -6.33 17.70 3.20
CA MET A 258 -6.91 17.61 1.84
C MET A 258 -6.18 18.51 0.86
N TYR A 259 -5.83 19.73 1.26
CA TYR A 259 -5.05 20.62 0.40
C TYR A 259 -3.70 20.01 0.07
N ASN A 260 -2.98 19.49 1.05
CA ASN A 260 -1.68 18.85 0.88
C ASN A 260 -1.78 17.64 -0.04
N TYR A 261 -2.73 16.75 0.20
CA TYR A 261 -2.95 15.54 -0.60
C TYR A 261 -3.24 15.84 -2.07
N PHE A 262 -4.20 16.74 -2.35
CA PHE A 262 -4.52 17.11 -3.74
C PHE A 262 -3.41 17.87 -4.43
N SER A 263 -2.68 18.71 -3.69
CA SER A 263 -1.52 19.39 -4.26
C SER A 263 -0.44 18.40 -4.66
N GLY A 264 -0.19 17.37 -3.84
CA GLY A 264 0.71 16.28 -4.16
C GLY A 264 0.24 15.46 -5.37
N LEU A 265 -1.00 14.97 -5.33
CA LEU A 265 -1.57 14.17 -6.42
C LEU A 265 -1.56 14.90 -7.76
N LEU A 266 -1.92 16.19 -7.80
CA LEU A 266 -1.91 16.98 -9.03
C LEU A 266 -0.48 17.27 -9.51
N ALA A 267 0.46 17.48 -8.60
CA ALA A 267 1.87 17.63 -8.95
C ALA A 267 2.39 16.34 -9.59
N ASP A 268 2.00 15.20 -9.08
CA ASP A 268 2.35 13.88 -9.62
C ASP A 268 1.81 13.68 -11.05
N VAL A 269 0.54 14.02 -11.29
CA VAL A 269 -0.10 13.86 -12.62
C VAL A 269 0.44 14.86 -13.65
N THR A 270 0.86 16.05 -13.24
CA THR A 270 1.20 17.15 -14.17
C THR A 270 2.68 17.48 -14.24
N GLY A 271 3.52 16.76 -13.51
CA GLY A 271 4.95 17.01 -13.45
C GLY A 271 5.32 18.32 -12.71
N SER A 272 4.73 18.56 -11.55
CA SER A 272 5.04 19.68 -10.63
C SER A 272 5.03 21.08 -11.27
N ASN A 273 3.89 21.47 -11.82
CA ASN A 273 3.84 22.69 -12.58
C ASN A 273 3.39 23.88 -11.71
N GLU A 274 4.01 25.00 -11.89
CA GLU A 274 3.68 26.27 -11.23
C GLU A 274 2.19 26.64 -11.40
N ILE A 275 1.58 26.26 -12.54
CA ILE A 275 0.16 26.48 -12.82
C ILE A 275 -0.72 25.71 -11.86
N VAL A 276 -0.40 24.43 -11.59
CA VAL A 276 -1.14 23.60 -10.63
C VAL A 276 -1.01 24.14 -9.22
N SER A 277 0.21 24.52 -8.83
CA SER A 277 0.44 25.15 -7.52
C SER A 277 -0.35 26.45 -7.37
N ALA A 278 -0.38 27.31 -8.40
CA ALA A 278 -1.15 28.54 -8.39
C ALA A 278 -2.66 28.27 -8.34
N MET A 279 -3.15 27.28 -9.07
CA MET A 279 -4.54 26.84 -9.05
C MET A 279 -4.94 26.33 -7.66
N MET A 280 -4.14 25.46 -7.06
CA MET A 280 -4.39 24.90 -5.72
C MET A 280 -4.39 25.97 -4.64
N LYS A 281 -3.43 26.92 -4.67
CA LYS A 281 -3.39 28.09 -3.79
C LYS A 281 -4.63 28.94 -3.96
N THR A 282 -5.11 29.15 -5.18
CA THR A 282 -6.35 29.90 -5.45
C THR A 282 -7.57 29.20 -4.89
N LEU A 283 -7.72 27.86 -5.10
CA LEU A 283 -8.81 27.06 -4.55
C LEU A 283 -8.82 27.10 -3.01
N ASN A 284 -7.64 27.04 -2.39
CA ASN A 284 -7.52 27.18 -0.94
C ASN A 284 -7.90 28.58 -0.45
N PHE A 285 -7.40 29.62 -1.13
CA PHE A 285 -7.70 31.01 -0.81
C PHE A 285 -9.22 31.34 -0.88
N VAL A 286 -9.91 30.84 -1.91
CA VAL A 286 -11.37 31.01 -2.03
C VAL A 286 -12.17 30.08 -1.12
N GLY A 287 -11.50 29.26 -0.31
CA GLY A 287 -12.11 28.48 0.76
C GLY A 287 -12.78 27.19 0.31
N VAL A 288 -12.40 26.63 -0.86
CA VAL A 288 -12.94 25.37 -1.37
C VAL A 288 -12.70 24.23 -0.38
N PHE A 289 -11.49 24.08 0.15
CA PHE A 289 -11.17 23.01 1.10
C PHE A 289 -11.89 23.18 2.44
N ARG A 290 -12.07 24.41 2.92
CA ARG A 290 -12.90 24.67 4.12
C ARG A 290 -14.39 24.36 3.90
N LEU A 291 -14.88 24.52 2.69
CA LEU A 291 -16.25 24.15 2.38
C LEU A 291 -16.39 22.63 2.26
N LEU A 292 -15.40 21.94 1.66
CA LEU A 292 -15.30 20.48 1.66
C LEU A 292 -15.29 19.93 3.08
N GLN A 293 -14.46 20.49 3.97
CA GLN A 293 -14.42 20.13 5.39
C GLN A 293 -15.83 20.19 6.02
N LYS A 294 -16.56 21.28 5.82
CA LYS A 294 -17.91 21.43 6.39
C LYS A 294 -18.91 20.41 5.83
N VAL A 295 -18.74 19.99 4.58
CA VAL A 295 -19.59 18.95 3.97
C VAL A 295 -19.24 17.59 4.54
N THR A 296 -17.96 17.29 4.67
CA THR A 296 -17.50 16.01 5.24
C THR A 296 -17.75 15.93 6.75
N ASP A 297 -17.56 17.02 7.51
CA ASP A 297 -17.95 17.08 8.92
C ASP A 297 -19.45 16.79 9.06
N CYS A 298 -20.28 17.43 8.22
CA CYS A 298 -21.72 17.17 8.24
C CYS A 298 -22.07 15.71 7.89
N LEU A 299 -21.35 15.08 6.97
CA LEU A 299 -21.52 13.65 6.64
C LEU A 299 -21.08 12.77 7.82
N ILE A 300 -19.92 13.03 8.40
CA ILE A 300 -19.42 12.27 9.54
C ILE A 300 -20.29 12.48 10.77
N ASP A 301 -20.63 13.72 11.12
CA ASP A 301 -21.39 14.05 12.31
C ASP A 301 -22.83 13.50 12.28
N ASN A 302 -23.47 13.46 11.11
CA ASN A 302 -24.88 13.09 11.00
C ASN A 302 -25.15 11.73 10.38
N TYR A 303 -24.19 11.14 9.66
CA TYR A 303 -24.37 9.89 8.92
C TYR A 303 -23.23 8.88 9.15
N LYS A 304 -22.41 9.08 10.17
CA LYS A 304 -21.33 8.16 10.51
C LYS A 304 -21.85 6.75 10.71
N ASP A 305 -22.91 6.60 11.47
CA ASP A 305 -23.51 5.29 11.73
C ASP A 305 -24.00 4.64 10.44
N ASP A 306 -24.70 5.38 9.57
CA ASP A 306 -25.13 4.89 8.25
C ASP A 306 -23.95 4.44 7.38
N VAL A 307 -22.81 5.18 7.40
CA VAL A 307 -21.60 4.82 6.66
C VAL A 307 -21.00 3.53 7.21
N TYR A 308 -20.93 3.41 8.53
CA TYR A 308 -20.39 2.20 9.16
C TYR A 308 -21.30 0.99 8.95
N GLU A 309 -22.58 1.10 9.25
CA GLU A 309 -23.54 -0.02 9.17
C GLU A 309 -23.78 -0.51 7.74
N ARG A 310 -23.73 0.39 6.76
CA ARG A 310 -24.10 0.08 5.36
C ARG A 310 -22.94 -0.10 4.41
N VAL A 311 -21.73 0.38 4.78
CA VAL A 311 -20.55 0.34 3.91
C VAL A 311 -19.38 -0.33 4.63
N LEU A 312 -18.87 0.27 5.71
CA LEU A 312 -17.59 -0.14 6.24
C LEU A 312 -17.63 -1.50 6.96
N ILE A 313 -18.64 -1.74 7.78
CA ILE A 313 -18.77 -3.03 8.49
C ILE A 313 -19.05 -4.18 7.50
N PRO A 314 -20.05 -4.11 6.60
CA PRO A 314 -20.32 -5.20 5.68
C PRO A 314 -19.17 -5.50 4.71
N ASP A 315 -18.45 -4.46 4.26
CA ASP A 315 -17.45 -4.61 3.21
C ASP A 315 -16.04 -4.87 3.74
N PHE A 316 -15.70 -4.42 4.96
CA PHE A 316 -14.33 -4.46 5.46
C PHE A 316 -14.16 -5.15 6.83
N ALA A 317 -15.12 -5.06 7.76
CA ALA A 317 -14.91 -5.54 9.12
C ALA A 317 -14.68 -7.06 9.22
N TYR A 318 -15.20 -7.83 8.29
CA TYR A 318 -15.00 -9.28 8.24
C TYR A 318 -13.83 -9.73 7.35
N MET A 319 -12.94 -8.80 6.94
CA MET A 319 -11.70 -9.14 6.25
C MET A 319 -10.60 -9.52 7.26
N PRO A 320 -10.17 -10.79 7.32
CA PRO A 320 -9.16 -11.22 8.31
C PRO A 320 -7.87 -10.41 8.25
N VAL A 321 -7.41 -10.02 7.04
CA VAL A 321 -6.16 -9.25 6.86
C VAL A 321 -6.17 -7.93 7.63
N LEU A 322 -7.31 -7.21 7.69
CA LEU A 322 -7.37 -5.91 8.34
C LEU A 322 -7.12 -6.02 9.85
N TRP A 323 -7.54 -7.11 10.48
CA TRP A 323 -7.28 -7.38 11.90
C TRP A 323 -5.80 -7.66 12.20
N GLY A 324 -5.06 -8.11 11.21
CA GLY A 324 -3.59 -8.22 11.30
C GLY A 324 -2.85 -6.92 11.04
N LEU A 325 -3.50 -5.95 10.39
CA LEU A 325 -2.93 -4.63 10.14
C LEU A 325 -3.17 -3.64 11.28
N LEU A 326 -4.06 -3.95 12.22
CA LEU A 326 -4.30 -3.14 13.42
C LEU A 326 -3.01 -2.94 14.21
N GLN A 327 -2.83 -1.72 14.75
CA GLN A 327 -1.85 -1.54 15.80
C GLN A 327 -2.29 -2.33 17.04
N PRO A 328 -1.36 -2.95 17.80
CA PRO A 328 -1.72 -3.80 18.94
C PRO A 328 -2.56 -3.10 20.00
N GLU A 329 -2.32 -1.82 20.23
CA GLU A 329 -3.04 -0.98 21.18
C GLU A 329 -4.49 -0.69 20.79
N ASP A 330 -4.82 -0.79 19.50
CA ASP A 330 -6.17 -0.51 18.98
C ASP A 330 -7.05 -1.78 18.89
N TYR A 331 -6.51 -2.97 19.15
CA TYR A 331 -7.21 -4.24 18.92
C TYR A 331 -8.50 -4.37 19.76
N ASP A 332 -8.42 -4.14 21.05
CA ASP A 332 -9.57 -4.27 21.95
C ASP A 332 -10.65 -3.23 21.64
N GLU A 333 -10.25 -1.99 21.31
CA GLU A 333 -11.19 -0.94 20.89
C GLU A 333 -11.87 -1.30 19.58
N ALA A 334 -11.15 -1.90 18.63
CA ALA A 334 -11.74 -2.36 17.36
C ALA A 334 -12.76 -3.49 17.58
N VAL A 335 -12.47 -4.43 18.47
CA VAL A 335 -13.42 -5.50 18.83
C VAL A 335 -14.70 -4.90 19.43
N ASP A 336 -14.54 -3.96 20.35
CA ASP A 336 -15.69 -3.29 20.99
C ASP A 336 -16.51 -2.47 19.99
N PHE A 337 -15.83 -1.70 19.13
CA PHE A 337 -16.49 -0.87 18.13
C PHE A 337 -17.25 -1.68 17.06
N VAL A 338 -16.64 -2.75 16.55
CA VAL A 338 -17.24 -3.53 15.45
C VAL A 338 -18.31 -4.51 15.96
N PHE A 339 -18.08 -5.16 17.09
CA PHE A 339 -18.93 -6.26 17.58
C PHE A 339 -19.69 -5.94 18.86
N GLY A 340 -19.17 -5.04 19.71
CA GLY A 340 -19.78 -4.65 20.98
C GLY A 340 -20.19 -5.85 21.83
N ASP A 341 -21.41 -5.84 22.34
CA ASP A 341 -21.98 -6.95 23.15
C ASP A 341 -22.09 -8.27 22.38
N ASN A 342 -21.99 -8.26 21.05
CA ASN A 342 -22.09 -9.45 20.20
C ASN A 342 -20.73 -10.12 19.94
N ALA A 343 -19.63 -9.65 20.49
CA ALA A 343 -18.28 -10.18 20.24
C ALA A 343 -18.20 -11.71 20.47
N SER A 344 -18.90 -12.21 21.49
CA SER A 344 -18.92 -13.65 21.78
C SER A 344 -19.57 -14.51 20.67
N ALA A 345 -20.51 -13.95 19.90
CA ALA A 345 -21.13 -14.64 18.76
C ALA A 345 -20.17 -14.73 17.55
N HIS A 346 -19.14 -13.89 17.50
CA HIS A 346 -18.12 -13.83 16.45
C HIS A 346 -16.77 -14.41 16.88
N ALA A 347 -16.73 -15.24 17.94
CA ALA A 347 -15.50 -15.79 18.52
C ALA A 347 -14.64 -16.55 17.48
N ASP A 348 -15.26 -17.29 16.57
CA ASP A 348 -14.55 -18.02 15.51
C ASP A 348 -13.83 -17.06 14.55
N PHE A 349 -14.45 -15.92 14.22
CA PHE A 349 -13.81 -14.88 13.41
C PHE A 349 -12.73 -14.15 14.19
N LEU A 350 -12.99 -13.76 15.43
CA LEU A 350 -12.02 -13.07 16.29
C LEU A 350 -10.76 -13.90 16.55
N ALA A 351 -10.86 -15.23 16.47
CA ALA A 351 -9.68 -16.10 16.53
C ALA A 351 -8.66 -15.85 15.39
N TYR A 352 -9.10 -15.35 14.23
CA TYR A 352 -8.18 -14.86 13.20
C TYR A 352 -7.40 -13.65 13.71
N GLY A 353 -8.10 -12.63 14.20
CA GLY A 353 -7.51 -11.40 14.72
C GLY A 353 -6.50 -11.67 15.83
N GLU A 354 -6.87 -12.44 16.85
CA GLU A 354 -5.97 -12.81 17.95
C GLU A 354 -4.70 -13.52 17.48
N ARG A 355 -4.84 -14.45 16.52
CA ARG A 355 -3.71 -15.17 15.94
C ARG A 355 -2.79 -14.23 15.18
N LEU A 356 -3.35 -13.29 14.41
CA LEU A 356 -2.60 -12.31 13.65
C LEU A 356 -1.90 -11.31 14.57
N GLN A 357 -2.53 -10.86 15.66
CA GLN A 357 -1.90 -10.02 16.66
C GLN A 357 -0.72 -10.71 17.36
N LYS A 358 -0.85 -12.01 17.69
CA LYS A 358 0.29 -12.81 18.19
C LYS A 358 1.43 -12.90 17.18
N MET A 359 1.11 -13.07 15.91
CA MET A 359 2.11 -13.07 14.83
C MET A 359 2.83 -11.72 14.77
N MET A 360 2.09 -10.62 14.79
CA MET A 360 2.64 -9.27 14.74
C MET A 360 3.50 -8.95 15.98
N ALA A 361 3.11 -9.41 17.16
CA ALA A 361 3.92 -9.27 18.38
C ALA A 361 5.27 -10.02 18.29
N ASN A 362 5.32 -11.14 17.58
CA ASN A 362 6.54 -11.96 17.45
C ASN A 362 7.42 -11.60 16.23
N ARG A 363 6.95 -10.73 15.31
CA ARG A 363 7.65 -10.44 14.05
C ARG A 363 9.06 -9.88 14.23
N THR A 364 9.26 -9.01 15.23
CA THR A 364 10.56 -8.41 15.49
C THR A 364 11.60 -9.49 15.82
N ALA A 365 11.30 -10.36 16.77
CA ALA A 365 12.20 -11.46 17.13
C ALA A 365 12.43 -12.43 15.96
N LEU A 366 11.41 -12.67 15.13
CA LEU A 366 11.54 -13.49 13.94
C LEU A 366 12.54 -12.89 12.94
N ILE A 367 12.40 -11.59 12.62
CA ILE A 367 13.28 -10.91 11.65
C ILE A 367 14.70 -10.75 12.22
N GLU A 368 14.87 -10.45 13.52
CA GLU A 368 16.17 -10.44 14.18
C GLU A 368 16.87 -11.80 14.09
N ASN A 369 16.14 -12.88 14.29
CA ASN A 369 16.68 -14.23 14.12
C ASN A 369 17.11 -14.49 12.67
N MET A 370 16.33 -14.06 11.69
CA MET A 370 16.70 -14.15 10.27
C MET A 370 18.02 -13.42 10.00
N ILE A 371 18.15 -12.17 10.46
CA ILE A 371 19.37 -11.36 10.30
C ILE A 371 20.57 -12.05 10.97
N ARG A 372 20.41 -12.49 12.21
CA ARG A 372 21.45 -13.18 12.96
C ARG A 372 21.93 -14.47 12.26
N ASP A 373 21.01 -15.21 11.66
CA ASP A 373 21.27 -16.46 10.96
C ASP A 373 21.74 -16.25 9.52
N GLY A 374 21.99 -14.99 9.11
CA GLY A 374 22.63 -14.61 7.86
C GLY A 374 21.67 -14.39 6.68
N VAL A 375 20.34 -14.34 6.91
CA VAL A 375 19.40 -13.90 5.88
C VAL A 375 19.60 -12.40 5.65
N LYS A 376 19.76 -11.97 4.41
CA LYS A 376 19.89 -10.57 4.05
C LYS A 376 18.51 -9.90 4.11
N VAL A 377 18.34 -8.95 5.02
CA VAL A 377 17.08 -8.22 5.19
C VAL A 377 17.29 -6.76 4.84
N ALA A 378 16.39 -6.19 4.03
CA ALA A 378 16.27 -4.74 3.85
C ALA A 378 14.81 -4.29 4.00
N VAL A 379 14.66 -3.15 4.65
CA VAL A 379 13.42 -2.39 4.76
C VAL A 379 13.61 -1.10 3.96
N VAL A 380 12.73 -0.84 3.01
CA VAL A 380 12.76 0.40 2.23
C VAL A 380 11.46 1.16 2.49
N ALA A 381 11.58 2.30 3.11
CA ALA A 381 10.46 3.17 3.45
C ALA A 381 10.62 4.55 2.81
N HIS A 382 9.50 5.16 2.49
CA HIS A 382 9.45 6.48 1.85
C HIS A 382 8.81 7.50 2.78
N TYR A 383 9.10 8.77 2.53
CA TYR A 383 8.48 9.87 3.26
C TYR A 383 8.37 11.13 2.40
N ASP A 384 7.78 12.17 2.96
CA ASP A 384 7.56 13.48 2.31
C ASP A 384 6.54 13.45 1.17
N ARG A 385 5.60 12.48 1.25
CA ARG A 385 4.36 12.50 0.46
C ARG A 385 3.14 12.51 1.38
N PRO A 386 2.16 13.37 1.10
CA PRO A 386 0.97 13.46 1.92
C PRO A 386 0.09 12.24 1.73
N LEU A 387 -0.47 11.76 2.83
CA LEU A 387 -1.45 10.68 2.82
C LEU A 387 -2.86 11.20 2.56
N ALA A 388 -3.74 10.31 2.11
CA ALA A 388 -5.16 10.60 2.04
C ALA A 388 -5.70 11.05 3.40
N PRO A 389 -6.44 12.16 3.47
CA PRO A 389 -6.81 12.81 4.74
C PRO A 389 -8.02 12.17 5.41
N LEU A 390 -7.99 10.85 5.62
CA LEU A 390 -9.10 10.07 6.18
C LEU A 390 -8.95 9.69 7.64
N TYR A 391 -7.85 10.04 8.27
CA TYR A 391 -7.51 9.56 9.60
C TYR A 391 -7.55 10.67 10.62
N GLU A 392 -7.96 10.32 11.85
CA GLU A 392 -7.92 11.27 12.96
C GLU A 392 -6.49 11.45 13.49
N ASN A 393 -5.73 10.37 13.58
CA ASN A 393 -4.47 10.30 14.33
C ASN A 393 -3.19 10.22 13.49
N ALA A 394 -3.28 10.31 12.17
CA ALA A 394 -2.12 10.22 11.29
C ALA A 394 -1.22 11.45 11.38
N ASN A 395 0.08 11.26 11.21
CA ASN A 395 1.02 12.36 10.98
C ASN A 395 1.06 12.82 9.52
N PHE A 396 0.37 12.12 8.64
CA PHE A 396 0.21 12.39 7.20
C PHE A 396 1.52 12.42 6.41
N ASN A 397 2.61 11.90 6.96
CA ASN A 397 3.89 11.80 6.30
C ASN A 397 4.15 10.35 5.88
N GLY A 398 4.19 10.11 4.59
CA GLY A 398 4.31 8.77 4.04
C GLY A 398 4.78 8.75 2.59
N ASP A 399 4.33 7.76 1.87
CA ASP A 399 4.59 7.54 0.44
C ASP A 399 3.38 7.85 -0.47
N GLY A 400 2.34 8.44 0.09
CA GLY A 400 1.05 8.70 -0.56
C GLY A 400 -0.03 7.66 -0.19
N VAL A 401 0.33 6.51 0.35
CA VAL A 401 -0.58 5.41 0.73
C VAL A 401 -0.37 4.95 2.17
N LEU A 402 0.88 4.68 2.55
CA LEU A 402 1.26 4.21 3.88
C LEU A 402 2.08 5.26 4.63
N GLU A 403 1.94 5.29 5.95
CA GLU A 403 2.78 6.13 6.80
C GLU A 403 4.22 5.63 6.87
N THR A 404 5.17 6.56 6.85
CA THR A 404 6.59 6.27 7.05
C THR A 404 6.84 5.57 8.38
N TYR A 405 6.07 5.91 9.42
CA TYR A 405 6.18 5.32 10.75
C TYR A 405 6.07 3.80 10.71
N GLN A 406 5.00 3.24 10.11
CA GLN A 406 4.84 1.80 10.02
C GLN A 406 5.80 1.16 9.01
N MET A 407 6.00 1.80 7.84
CA MET A 407 6.89 1.27 6.82
C MET A 407 8.33 1.12 7.30
N SER A 408 8.82 2.05 8.11
CA SER A 408 10.20 2.07 8.62
C SER A 408 10.42 1.17 9.84
N GLY A 409 9.39 0.53 10.36
CA GLY A 409 9.50 -0.20 11.61
C GLY A 409 9.52 0.72 12.84
N TYR A 410 8.64 1.72 12.87
CA TYR A 410 8.44 2.66 13.98
C TYR A 410 9.54 3.72 14.17
N ALA A 411 10.16 4.18 13.09
CA ALA A 411 11.00 5.37 13.14
C ALA A 411 10.23 6.58 13.69
N THR A 412 10.91 7.48 14.38
CA THR A 412 10.31 8.78 14.73
C THR A 412 10.22 9.64 13.47
N VAL A 413 9.01 10.08 13.12
CA VAL A 413 8.73 10.80 11.88
C VAL A 413 8.01 12.11 12.18
N ALA A 414 8.50 13.22 11.62
CA ALA A 414 7.83 14.50 11.71
C ALA A 414 6.51 14.50 10.93
N LYS A 415 5.56 15.32 11.32
CA LYS A 415 4.34 15.55 10.55
C LYS A 415 4.69 16.06 9.15
N TYR A 416 3.88 15.70 8.13
CA TYR A 416 4.09 16.18 6.76
C TYR A 416 4.27 17.70 6.69
N GLY A 417 5.30 18.14 5.97
CA GLY A 417 5.66 19.54 5.83
C GLY A 417 6.33 20.18 7.06
N GLN A 418 6.69 19.38 8.08
CA GLN A 418 7.37 19.80 9.30
C GLN A 418 8.69 19.03 9.49
N THR A 419 9.51 19.50 10.44
CA THR A 419 10.70 18.81 10.91
C THR A 419 10.51 18.41 12.38
N LEU A 420 11.40 17.54 12.89
CA LEU A 420 11.45 17.20 14.32
C LEU A 420 11.89 18.38 15.20
N GLY A 421 12.28 19.51 14.60
CA GLY A 421 12.71 20.71 15.29
C GLY A 421 14.19 20.73 15.62
N ASP A 422 14.71 21.94 15.85
CA ASP A 422 16.16 22.13 16.12
C ASP A 422 16.58 21.56 17.48
N ASP A 423 15.67 21.56 18.45
CA ASP A 423 15.90 21.04 19.80
C ASP A 423 15.81 19.51 19.90
N TYR A 424 15.36 18.83 18.82
CA TYR A 424 15.27 17.37 18.82
C TYR A 424 16.66 16.75 18.79
N VAL A 425 16.94 15.84 19.73
CA VAL A 425 18.21 15.12 19.84
C VAL A 425 17.98 13.64 19.56
N PRO A 426 18.48 13.11 18.42
CA PRO A 426 18.39 11.69 18.13
C PRO A 426 19.28 10.88 19.08
N ALA A 427 18.93 9.62 19.35
CA ALA A 427 19.77 8.73 20.14
C ALA A 427 21.11 8.43 19.44
N LYS A 428 21.13 8.44 18.10
CA LYS A 428 22.32 8.33 17.26
C LYS A 428 22.22 9.33 16.11
N ALA A 429 23.19 10.21 16.01
CA ALA A 429 23.18 11.29 15.03
C ALA A 429 23.16 10.78 13.57
N GLU A 430 23.82 9.65 13.30
CA GLU A 430 23.87 9.03 11.98
C GLU A 430 22.52 8.48 11.51
N TYR A 431 21.52 8.32 12.40
CA TYR A 431 20.18 7.84 12.08
C TYR A 431 19.16 8.95 11.86
N LEU A 432 19.55 10.20 12.01
CA LEU A 432 18.69 11.34 11.70
C LEU A 432 18.83 11.72 10.21
N SER A 433 17.71 11.82 9.50
CA SER A 433 17.72 12.31 8.11
C SER A 433 18.31 13.72 8.00
N PRO A 434 19.02 14.06 6.90
CA PRO A 434 19.65 15.38 6.75
C PRO A 434 18.69 16.56 6.89
N ASP A 435 17.41 16.38 6.51
CA ASP A 435 16.36 17.40 6.67
C ASP A 435 15.63 17.33 8.02
N ARG A 436 16.08 16.47 8.94
CA ARG A 436 15.53 16.31 10.28
C ARG A 436 14.04 15.91 10.29
N CYS A 437 13.59 15.16 9.29
CA CYS A 437 12.20 14.68 9.23
C CYS A 437 12.01 13.27 9.77
N VAL A 438 13.06 12.43 9.70
CA VAL A 438 13.01 11.01 10.11
C VAL A 438 14.21 10.67 10.98
N ASP A 439 13.99 10.08 12.16
CA ASP A 439 15.03 9.49 13.01
C ASP A 439 14.82 7.97 13.12
N LEU A 440 15.74 7.23 12.54
CA LEU A 440 15.75 5.76 12.57
C LEU A 440 16.23 5.18 13.90
N SER A 441 16.67 5.99 14.88
CA SER A 441 17.14 5.48 16.18
C SER A 441 16.07 4.68 16.91
N THR A 442 14.78 4.93 16.62
CA THR A 442 13.62 4.24 17.22
C THR A 442 13.09 3.09 16.36
N ALA A 443 13.58 2.94 15.12
CA ALA A 443 13.16 1.87 14.23
C ALA A 443 13.58 0.48 14.74
N LEU A 444 12.81 -0.56 14.41
CA LEU A 444 13.11 -1.95 14.78
C LEU A 444 14.45 -2.44 14.19
N PHE A 445 14.76 -2.03 12.96
CA PHE A 445 15.93 -2.52 12.20
C PHE A 445 16.71 -1.36 11.57
N PRO A 446 17.26 -0.42 12.38
CA PRO A 446 17.84 0.82 11.84
C PRO A 446 19.00 0.57 10.86
N GLU A 447 19.83 -0.44 11.09
CA GLU A 447 20.95 -0.78 10.19
C GLU A 447 20.51 -1.45 8.88
N HIS A 448 19.24 -1.87 8.78
CA HIS A 448 18.68 -2.54 7.62
C HIS A 448 17.59 -1.70 6.92
N THR A 449 17.37 -0.45 7.36
CA THR A 449 16.32 0.42 6.86
C THR A 449 16.90 1.53 5.99
N TYR A 450 16.44 1.58 4.75
CA TYR A 450 16.68 2.67 3.79
C TYR A 450 15.49 3.62 3.81
N ILE A 451 15.75 4.92 3.80
CA ILE A 451 14.75 5.97 3.80
C ILE A 451 14.91 6.83 2.56
N ILE A 452 13.84 6.95 1.76
CA ILE A 452 13.87 7.68 0.50
C ILE A 452 12.83 8.78 0.52
N LYS A 453 13.29 10.03 0.45
CA LYS A 453 12.44 11.22 0.39
C LYS A 453 11.79 11.36 -0.98
N GLY A 454 10.48 11.62 -1.02
CA GLY A 454 9.74 11.97 -2.22
C GLY A 454 9.36 10.81 -3.13
N ALA A 455 9.80 9.57 -2.86
CA ALA A 455 9.41 8.40 -3.65
C ALA A 455 7.93 8.06 -3.47
N PRO A 456 7.20 7.69 -4.54
CA PRO A 456 5.81 7.24 -4.45
C PRO A 456 5.69 5.84 -3.83
N HIS A 457 4.44 5.44 -3.53
CA HIS A 457 4.16 4.09 -3.03
C HIS A 457 4.67 3.02 -4.00
N VAL A 458 5.40 2.03 -3.45
CA VAL A 458 6.01 0.94 -4.24
C VAL A 458 6.72 1.47 -5.49
N ALA A 459 7.67 2.40 -5.31
CA ALA A 459 8.56 2.86 -6.38
C ALA A 459 9.33 1.68 -6.99
N ALA A 460 10.14 1.91 -7.98
CA ALA A 460 10.91 1.00 -8.81
C ALA A 460 10.26 0.69 -10.17
N ALA A 461 9.69 1.73 -10.78
CA ALA A 461 9.27 1.67 -12.17
C ALA A 461 10.46 1.21 -13.05
N TYR A 462 10.15 0.33 -14.00
CA TYR A 462 11.17 -0.23 -14.87
C TYR A 462 12.00 0.84 -15.60
N GLY A 463 13.31 0.66 -15.62
CA GLY A 463 14.25 1.55 -16.31
C GLY A 463 14.72 2.80 -15.54
N THR A 464 14.23 3.01 -14.33
CA THR A 464 14.62 4.13 -13.46
C THR A 464 15.87 3.83 -12.62
N GLU A 465 16.48 4.87 -12.03
CA GLU A 465 17.54 4.67 -11.02
C GLU A 465 17.03 3.93 -9.81
N TYR A 466 15.77 4.12 -9.43
CA TYR A 466 15.18 3.37 -8.34
C TYR A 466 15.12 1.88 -8.66
N SER A 467 14.75 1.49 -9.88
CA SER A 467 14.78 0.09 -10.28
C SER A 467 16.20 -0.52 -10.28
N ARG A 468 17.24 0.29 -10.52
CA ARG A 468 18.65 -0.16 -10.38
C ARG A 468 19.03 -0.38 -8.91
N PHE A 469 18.58 0.48 -8.00
CA PHE A 469 18.73 0.25 -6.56
C PHE A 469 18.02 -1.03 -6.13
N PHE A 470 16.81 -1.24 -6.58
CA PHE A 470 16.07 -2.47 -6.32
C PHE A 470 16.82 -3.71 -6.81
N LEU A 471 17.31 -3.72 -8.06
CA LEU A 471 18.11 -4.81 -8.60
C LEU A 471 19.42 -5.03 -7.83
N TRP A 472 20.04 -3.93 -7.36
CA TRP A 472 21.21 -4.02 -6.49
C TRP A 472 20.89 -4.74 -5.17
N LEU A 473 19.78 -4.43 -4.51
CA LEU A 473 19.32 -5.14 -3.32
C LEU A 473 19.14 -6.65 -3.56
N LEU A 474 18.75 -7.05 -4.77
CA LEU A 474 18.59 -8.46 -5.15
C LEU A 474 19.92 -9.19 -5.41
N THR A 475 20.91 -8.49 -5.89
CA THR A 475 22.12 -9.15 -6.49
C THR A 475 23.41 -8.91 -5.72
N TYR A 476 23.48 -7.87 -4.87
CA TYR A 476 24.70 -7.52 -4.16
C TYR A 476 25.00 -8.49 -2.99
N ASP A 477 26.20 -9.07 -3.01
CA ASP A 477 26.62 -10.06 -1.99
C ASP A 477 27.49 -9.51 -0.86
N GLY A 478 27.84 -8.22 -0.89
CA GLY A 478 28.64 -7.57 0.15
C GLY A 478 27.87 -7.22 1.41
N ASP A 479 28.40 -6.28 2.20
CA ASP A 479 27.72 -5.77 3.40
C ASP A 479 26.44 -5.03 3.00
N PHE A 480 25.31 -5.65 3.28
CA PHE A 480 23.98 -5.28 2.84
C PHE A 480 23.30 -4.26 3.77
N ARG A 481 23.96 -3.88 4.87
CA ARG A 481 23.39 -2.91 5.80
C ARG A 481 23.31 -1.51 5.18
N ALA A 482 22.23 -0.81 5.49
CA ALA A 482 22.02 0.54 5.03
C ALA A 482 23.17 1.47 5.43
N GLY A 483 23.60 2.33 4.50
CA GLY A 483 24.73 3.25 4.73
C GLY A 483 26.13 2.64 4.58
N LYS A 484 26.27 1.32 4.32
CA LYS A 484 27.59 0.66 4.12
C LYS A 484 28.05 0.70 2.66
N TYR A 485 27.16 0.92 1.72
CA TYR A 485 27.51 1.04 0.32
C TYR A 485 27.35 2.49 -0.15
N GLU A 486 28.43 3.09 -0.58
CA GLU A 486 28.46 4.52 -0.91
C GLU A 486 27.47 4.93 -2.01
N ALA A 487 27.23 4.06 -3.01
CA ALA A 487 26.31 4.38 -4.08
C ALA A 487 24.86 4.49 -3.59
N TYR A 488 24.50 3.72 -2.57
CA TYR A 488 23.16 3.70 -1.97
C TYR A 488 23.24 3.93 -0.46
N PRO A 489 23.39 5.20 -0.02
CA PRO A 489 23.41 5.54 1.40
C PRO A 489 22.03 5.29 2.04
N GLN A 490 22.00 5.33 3.37
CA GLN A 490 20.78 5.08 4.14
C GLN A 490 19.65 6.06 3.84
N PHE A 491 20.01 7.33 3.59
CA PHE A 491 19.06 8.39 3.24
C PHE A 491 19.31 8.82 1.80
N MET A 492 18.26 8.78 0.99
CA MET A 492 18.29 9.13 -0.44
C MET A 492 17.13 10.06 -0.80
N LEU A 493 17.26 10.71 -1.95
CA LEU A 493 16.22 11.54 -2.54
C LEU A 493 15.67 10.86 -3.79
N SER A 494 14.37 10.97 -4.01
CA SER A 494 13.75 10.55 -5.26
C SER A 494 12.76 11.62 -5.71
N GLY A 495 12.77 11.93 -6.99
CA GLY A 495 11.71 12.71 -7.62
C GLY A 495 10.52 11.84 -8.00
N PHE A 496 9.54 12.48 -8.61
CA PHE A 496 8.39 11.80 -9.21
C PHE A 496 8.80 10.88 -10.38
N ASP A 497 9.83 11.30 -11.13
CA ASP A 497 10.47 10.53 -12.20
C ASP A 497 11.28 9.32 -11.70
N GLN A 498 11.28 9.08 -10.39
CA GLN A 498 12.03 8.02 -9.71
C GLN A 498 13.55 8.07 -10.01
N HIS A 499 14.06 9.27 -10.30
CA HIS A 499 15.49 9.55 -10.26
C HIS A 499 15.96 9.46 -8.82
N LEU A 500 16.89 8.56 -8.54
CA LEU A 500 17.42 8.32 -7.20
C LEU A 500 18.76 9.05 -7.04
N SER A 501 18.86 9.93 -6.06
CA SER A 501 20.08 10.68 -5.78
C SER A 501 20.46 10.66 -4.30
N LYS A 502 21.71 10.98 -4.03
CA LYS A 502 22.22 11.16 -2.66
C LYS A 502 21.88 12.58 -2.18
N TRP A 503 21.81 12.74 -0.87
CA TRP A 503 21.85 14.07 -0.27
C TRP A 503 23.21 14.70 -0.57
N GLU A 504 23.20 15.90 -1.12
CA GLU A 504 24.40 16.71 -1.24
C GLU A 504 24.75 17.24 0.15
N SER A 505 26.00 17.01 0.60
CA SER A 505 26.53 17.44 1.89
C SER A 505 26.81 18.94 1.93
#